data_f36e9e54e74713829db520fd151f67e5
#
_entry.id   f36e9e54e74713829db520fd151f67e5
#
_cell.length_a   1.000
_cell.length_b   1.000
_cell.length_c   1.000
_cell.angle_alpha   90.00
_cell.angle_beta   90.00
_cell.angle_gamma   90.00
#
_symmetry.space_group_name_H-M   'P 1'
#
loop_
_entity.id
_entity.type
_entity.pdbx_description
1 polymer ?
#
loop_
_entity_poly.entity_id
_entity_poly.type
_entity_poly.pdbx_seq_one_letter_code
_entity_poly.pdbx_strand_id
1 'polypeptide(L)'
;MYLQVPKDTIVFISGVPGSGKTTVAYELFKNYCDFRIVEETDIIREILRGYRKHLALMGISIPDEITPHNVFLDYATASRQCEVMMNSIIAIVHRQQRKEIPTIINGVHIIPEILYDNMLFSSHIAYVNLFIESEDLLWTRLRNRDPQKYKKEGVPFLYRMNLDLHKQTSLLAKAHPNVLSLNNSRLSSEETLFEVVKFLRTLF
;
A
#
# COMPACT_ATOMS: atom_id res chain seq x y z
N MET A 1 2.99 23.80 -1.11
CA MET A 1 3.29 23.74 -2.55
C MET A 1 2.44 22.65 -3.19
N TYR A 2 1.40 23.03 -3.94
CA TYR A 2 0.38 22.11 -4.48
C TYR A 2 0.88 21.47 -5.79
N LEU A 3 0.63 20.16 -5.97
CA LEU A 3 0.97 19.40 -7.16
C LEU A 3 -0.31 19.08 -7.95
N GLN A 4 -0.40 19.51 -9.19
CA GLN A 4 -1.40 19.04 -10.12
C GLN A 4 -0.91 17.73 -10.75
N VAL A 5 -1.74 16.70 -10.72
CA VAL A 5 -1.45 15.40 -11.35
C VAL A 5 -2.38 15.19 -12.55
N PRO A 6 -1.97 14.39 -13.56
CA PRO A 6 -2.87 13.94 -14.62
C PRO A 6 -4.15 13.31 -14.04
N LYS A 7 -5.28 13.53 -14.70
CA LYS A 7 -6.59 13.12 -14.16
C LYS A 7 -6.77 11.60 -14.02
N ASP A 8 -6.00 10.82 -14.75
CA ASP A 8 -5.99 9.36 -14.69
C ASP A 8 -4.86 8.78 -13.83
N THR A 9 -4.22 9.62 -13.00
CA THR A 9 -3.13 9.22 -12.12
C THR A 9 -3.59 8.27 -11.02
N ILE A 10 -2.83 7.19 -10.83
CA ILE A 10 -2.96 6.27 -9.71
C ILE A 10 -1.65 6.25 -8.93
N VAL A 11 -1.71 6.47 -7.61
CA VAL A 11 -0.56 6.33 -6.73
C VAL A 11 -0.81 5.20 -5.74
N PHE A 12 0.01 4.16 -5.81
CA PHE A 12 0.03 3.12 -4.81
C PHE A 12 0.96 3.50 -3.66
N ILE A 13 0.47 3.36 -2.41
CA ILE A 13 1.27 3.58 -1.21
C ILE A 13 1.27 2.31 -0.38
N SER A 14 2.42 1.65 -0.32
CA SER A 14 2.64 0.40 0.40
C SER A 14 3.48 0.60 1.67
N GLY A 15 3.49 -0.40 2.50
CA GLY A 15 4.29 -0.49 3.72
C GLY A 15 3.55 -1.25 4.81
N VAL A 16 4.29 -1.72 5.82
CA VAL A 16 3.71 -2.45 6.95
C VAL A 16 2.85 -1.54 7.86
N PRO A 17 2.00 -2.08 8.74
CA PRO A 17 1.40 -1.30 9.81
C PRO A 17 2.47 -0.50 10.56
N GLY A 18 2.18 0.77 10.87
CA GLY A 18 3.14 1.67 11.53
C GLY A 18 4.11 2.40 10.59
N SER A 19 4.16 2.09 9.30
CA SER A 19 5.04 2.79 8.35
C SER A 19 4.61 4.24 8.02
N GLY A 20 3.37 4.64 8.34
CA GLY A 20 2.86 5.98 8.04
C GLY A 20 2.12 6.11 6.71
N LYS A 21 1.91 5.02 5.96
CA LYS A 21 1.25 5.05 4.64
C LYS A 21 -0.11 5.75 4.62
N THR A 22 -0.97 5.48 5.60
CA THR A 22 -2.30 6.10 5.68
C THR A 22 -2.19 7.61 5.93
N THR A 23 -1.28 8.04 6.81
CA THR A 23 -1.01 9.46 7.04
C THR A 23 -0.56 10.16 5.76
N VAL A 24 0.42 9.60 5.06
CA VAL A 24 0.90 10.16 3.78
C VAL A 24 -0.21 10.19 2.74
N ALA A 25 -1.00 9.12 2.60
CA ALA A 25 -2.11 9.07 1.64
C ALA A 25 -3.13 10.19 1.87
N TYR A 26 -3.58 10.36 3.12
CA TYR A 26 -4.58 11.39 3.44
C TYR A 26 -4.03 12.80 3.42
N GLU A 27 -2.76 13.03 3.76
CA GLU A 27 -2.13 14.35 3.64
C GLU A 27 -1.92 14.76 2.18
N LEU A 28 -1.50 13.84 1.31
CA LEU A 28 -1.45 14.07 -0.14
C LEU A 28 -2.82 14.48 -0.68
N PHE A 29 -3.86 13.72 -0.31
CA PHE A 29 -5.23 13.97 -0.72
C PHE A 29 -5.74 15.34 -0.28
N LYS A 30 -5.48 15.73 0.99
CA LYS A 30 -6.07 16.96 1.56
C LYS A 30 -5.32 18.23 1.19
N ASN A 31 -4.00 18.18 1.17
CA ASN A 31 -3.20 19.39 1.29
C ASN A 31 -2.19 19.61 0.16
N TYR A 32 -1.83 18.57 -0.59
CA TYR A 32 -0.67 18.68 -1.48
C TYR A 32 -0.93 18.37 -2.95
N CYS A 33 -1.98 17.60 -3.25
CA CYS A 33 -2.29 17.18 -4.62
C CYS A 33 -3.80 17.21 -4.86
N ASP A 34 -4.19 17.23 -6.13
CA ASP A 34 -5.60 17.20 -6.56
C ASP A 34 -6.17 15.79 -6.69
N PHE A 35 -5.69 14.84 -5.86
CA PHE A 35 -6.33 13.55 -5.74
C PHE A 35 -7.77 13.69 -5.22
N ARG A 36 -8.66 12.85 -5.73
CA ARG A 36 -10.09 12.89 -5.40
C ARG A 36 -10.56 11.75 -4.54
N ILE A 37 -9.81 10.66 -4.48
CA ILE A 37 -10.18 9.44 -3.74
C ILE A 37 -8.93 8.85 -3.09
N VAL A 38 -9.12 8.33 -1.88
CA VAL A 38 -8.18 7.44 -1.19
C VAL A 38 -8.91 6.12 -0.96
N GLU A 39 -8.40 5.05 -1.58
CA GLU A 39 -8.91 3.68 -1.41
C GLU A 39 -7.96 2.88 -0.52
N GLU A 40 -8.51 2.12 0.42
CA GLU A 40 -7.74 1.24 1.30
C GLU A 40 -7.95 -0.22 0.90
N THR A 41 -6.87 -0.97 0.66
CA THR A 41 -6.97 -2.40 0.30
C THR A 41 -7.59 -3.25 1.40
N ASP A 42 -7.51 -2.80 2.65
CA ASP A 42 -8.20 -3.45 3.78
C ASP A 42 -9.72 -3.49 3.57
N ILE A 43 -10.32 -2.47 2.95
CA ILE A 43 -11.76 -2.44 2.62
C ILE A 43 -12.09 -3.50 1.57
N ILE A 44 -11.25 -3.65 0.54
CA ILE A 44 -11.45 -4.71 -0.48
C ILE A 44 -11.44 -6.08 0.18
N ARG A 45 -10.48 -6.33 1.08
CA ARG A 45 -10.40 -7.58 1.84
C ARG A 45 -11.64 -7.82 2.69
N GLU A 46 -12.13 -6.81 3.40
CA GLU A 46 -13.34 -6.95 4.23
C GLU A 46 -14.60 -7.22 3.40
N ILE A 47 -14.72 -6.61 2.23
CA ILE A 47 -15.81 -6.90 1.28
C ILE A 47 -15.76 -8.37 0.86
N LEU A 48 -14.61 -8.87 0.42
CA LEU A 48 -14.43 -10.26 0.03
C LEU A 48 -14.75 -11.23 1.18
N ARG A 49 -14.33 -10.90 2.40
CA ARG A 49 -14.68 -11.68 3.61
C ARG A 49 -16.18 -11.68 3.89
N GLY A 50 -16.84 -10.53 3.75
CA GLY A 50 -18.29 -10.42 3.94
C GLY A 50 -19.08 -11.29 2.97
N TYR A 51 -18.62 -11.42 1.74
CA TYR A 51 -19.25 -12.25 0.71
C TYR A 51 -18.87 -13.73 0.76
N ARG A 52 -17.89 -14.14 1.57
CA ARG A 52 -17.34 -15.52 1.60
C ARG A 52 -18.42 -16.59 1.71
N LYS A 53 -19.33 -16.46 2.67
CA LYS A 53 -20.42 -17.44 2.89
C LYS A 53 -21.34 -17.52 1.67
N HIS A 54 -21.69 -16.38 1.08
CA HIS A 54 -22.55 -16.32 -0.08
C HIS A 54 -21.89 -16.95 -1.30
N LEU A 55 -20.64 -16.64 -1.56
CA LEU A 55 -19.86 -17.21 -2.67
C LEU A 55 -19.66 -18.71 -2.52
N ALA A 56 -19.43 -19.20 -1.29
CA ALA A 56 -19.34 -20.63 -1.00
C ALA A 56 -20.64 -21.38 -1.34
N LEU A 57 -21.82 -20.79 -1.06
CA LEU A 57 -23.11 -21.35 -1.46
C LEU A 57 -23.29 -21.44 -2.99
N MET A 58 -22.59 -20.59 -3.75
CA MET A 58 -22.55 -20.58 -5.20
C MET A 58 -21.43 -21.48 -5.79
N GLY A 59 -20.73 -22.25 -4.94
CA GLY A 59 -19.62 -23.08 -5.37
C GLY A 59 -18.32 -22.31 -5.64
N ILE A 60 -18.24 -21.03 -5.24
CA ILE A 60 -17.06 -20.18 -5.42
C ILE A 60 -16.28 -20.17 -4.09
N SER A 61 -15.07 -20.73 -4.11
CA SER A 61 -14.17 -20.71 -2.95
C SER A 61 -13.36 -19.42 -2.91
N ILE A 62 -13.44 -18.70 -1.79
CA ILE A 62 -12.47 -17.65 -1.47
C ILE A 62 -11.38 -18.28 -0.61
N PRO A 63 -10.09 -18.13 -0.99
CA PRO A 63 -8.98 -18.68 -0.23
C PRO A 63 -8.98 -18.26 1.24
N ASP A 64 -8.52 -19.17 2.10
CA ASP A 64 -8.49 -18.95 3.56
C ASP A 64 -7.57 -17.82 3.97
N GLU A 65 -6.62 -17.47 3.13
CA GLU A 65 -5.65 -16.37 3.34
C GLU A 65 -6.31 -15.01 3.54
N ILE A 66 -7.55 -14.83 3.05
CA ILE A 66 -8.30 -13.58 3.28
C ILE A 66 -8.87 -13.50 4.71
N THR A 67 -8.87 -14.63 5.45
CA THR A 67 -9.77 -14.74 6.57
C THR A 67 -9.32 -14.38 7.96
N PRO A 68 -8.10 -14.50 8.46
CA PRO A 68 -7.93 -14.19 9.87
C PRO A 68 -7.36 -12.80 10.17
N HIS A 69 -7.99 -12.09 11.11
CA HIS A 69 -7.40 -10.92 11.77
C HIS A 69 -6.20 -11.23 12.67
N ASN A 70 -5.94 -12.51 12.97
CA ASN A 70 -5.02 -12.93 14.02
C ASN A 70 -3.77 -13.67 13.52
N VAL A 71 -3.56 -13.75 12.22
CA VAL A 71 -2.32 -14.32 11.66
C VAL A 71 -1.27 -13.24 11.59
N PHE A 72 -0.07 -13.56 12.06
CA PHE A 72 1.09 -12.71 11.83
C PHE A 72 1.26 -12.51 10.32
N LEU A 73 1.15 -11.26 9.88
CA LEU A 73 1.26 -10.92 8.49
C LEU A 73 2.74 -11.01 8.10
N ASP A 74 3.09 -11.98 7.28
CA ASP A 74 4.37 -12.09 6.61
C ASP A 74 4.25 -11.76 5.12
N TYR A 75 5.38 -11.70 4.44
CA TYR A 75 5.43 -11.34 3.02
C TYR A 75 4.67 -12.33 2.14
N ALA A 76 4.81 -13.62 2.40
CA ALA A 76 4.15 -14.67 1.62
C ALA A 76 2.62 -14.61 1.77
N THR A 77 2.13 -14.40 3.00
CA THR A 77 0.70 -14.21 3.26
C THR A 77 0.16 -12.95 2.61
N ALA A 78 0.88 -11.83 2.69
CA ALA A 78 0.49 -10.59 2.03
C ALA A 78 0.48 -10.72 0.50
N SER A 79 1.44 -11.46 -0.08
CA SER A 79 1.48 -11.75 -1.52
C SER A 79 0.26 -12.54 -1.98
N ARG A 80 -0.09 -13.63 -1.28
CA ARG A 80 -1.31 -14.41 -1.60
C ARG A 80 -2.58 -13.57 -1.46
N GLN A 81 -2.66 -12.71 -0.44
CA GLN A 81 -3.80 -11.78 -0.32
C GLN A 81 -3.84 -10.77 -1.45
N CYS A 82 -2.68 -10.25 -1.86
CA CYS A 82 -2.58 -9.36 -3.03
C CYS A 82 -3.09 -10.05 -4.30
N GLU A 83 -2.64 -11.28 -4.59
CA GLU A 83 -3.06 -12.06 -5.75
C GLU A 83 -4.59 -12.24 -5.79
N VAL A 84 -5.19 -12.62 -4.66
CA VAL A 84 -6.66 -12.80 -4.56
C VAL A 84 -7.41 -11.49 -4.80
N MET A 85 -6.87 -10.35 -4.33
CA MET A 85 -7.48 -9.04 -4.50
C MET A 85 -7.17 -8.38 -5.86
N MET A 86 -6.24 -8.94 -6.63
CA MET A 86 -5.67 -8.28 -7.81
C MET A 86 -6.74 -7.90 -8.84
N ASN A 87 -7.68 -8.79 -9.15
CA ASN A 87 -8.76 -8.49 -10.09
C ASN A 87 -9.62 -7.30 -9.64
N SER A 88 -9.87 -7.18 -8.33
CA SER A 88 -10.60 -6.03 -7.77
C SER A 88 -9.78 -4.75 -7.85
N ILE A 89 -8.47 -4.82 -7.55
CA ILE A 89 -7.55 -3.68 -7.66
C ILE A 89 -7.47 -3.19 -9.12
N ILE A 90 -7.30 -4.11 -10.09
CA ILE A 90 -7.29 -3.80 -11.52
C ILE A 90 -8.61 -3.13 -11.96
N ALA A 91 -9.74 -3.68 -11.53
CA ALA A 91 -11.05 -3.12 -11.88
C ALA A 91 -11.22 -1.69 -11.32
N ILE A 92 -10.74 -1.42 -10.09
CA ILE A 92 -10.73 -0.10 -9.49
C ILE A 92 -9.83 0.85 -10.31
N VAL A 93 -8.60 0.46 -10.60
CA VAL A 93 -7.65 1.26 -11.39
C VAL A 93 -8.26 1.63 -12.75
N HIS A 94 -8.72 0.65 -13.53
CA HIS A 94 -9.33 0.89 -14.84
C HIS A 94 -10.57 1.79 -14.75
N ARG A 95 -11.41 1.61 -13.71
CA ARG A 95 -12.55 2.49 -13.48
C ARG A 95 -12.12 3.91 -13.22
N GLN A 96 -11.15 4.12 -12.34
CA GLN A 96 -10.70 5.46 -11.95
C GLN A 96 -10.02 6.17 -13.13
N GLN A 97 -9.16 5.48 -13.85
CA GLN A 97 -8.53 6.02 -15.07
C GLN A 97 -9.56 6.40 -16.13
N ARG A 98 -10.51 5.50 -16.45
CA ARG A 98 -11.57 5.78 -17.43
C ARG A 98 -12.48 6.95 -17.03
N LYS A 99 -12.65 7.19 -15.72
CA LYS A 99 -13.46 8.28 -15.18
C LYS A 99 -12.66 9.56 -14.94
N GLU A 100 -11.37 9.54 -15.22
CA GLU A 100 -10.45 10.66 -14.97
C GLU A 100 -10.50 11.12 -13.50
N ILE A 101 -10.39 10.17 -12.58
CA ILE A 101 -10.41 10.40 -11.14
C ILE A 101 -9.05 10.05 -10.55
N PRO A 102 -8.17 11.04 -10.31
CA PRO A 102 -6.87 10.77 -9.71
C PRO A 102 -7.05 10.18 -8.31
N THR A 103 -6.43 9.01 -8.09
CA THR A 103 -6.73 8.16 -6.94
C THR A 103 -5.45 7.68 -6.26
N ILE A 104 -5.46 7.67 -4.92
CA ILE A 104 -4.45 7.01 -4.10
C ILE A 104 -5.04 5.67 -3.64
N ILE A 105 -4.28 4.59 -3.82
CA ILE A 105 -4.61 3.26 -3.28
C ILE A 105 -3.54 2.90 -2.26
N ASN A 106 -3.93 2.74 -0.99
CA ASN A 106 -2.97 2.43 0.07
C ASN A 106 -3.29 1.10 0.76
N GLY A 107 -2.25 0.41 1.19
CA GLY A 107 -2.41 -0.82 1.95
C GLY A 107 -1.15 -1.66 2.09
N VAL A 108 -1.20 -2.60 3.02
CA VAL A 108 -0.12 -3.55 3.27
C VAL A 108 -0.08 -4.68 2.24
N HIS A 109 -1.19 -4.92 1.55
CA HIS A 109 -1.36 -5.98 0.54
C HIS A 109 -1.00 -5.50 -0.88
N ILE A 110 -0.33 -4.37 -1.00
CA ILE A 110 0.14 -3.82 -2.26
C ILE A 110 1.58 -4.30 -2.47
N ILE A 111 1.72 -5.44 -3.15
CA ILE A 111 2.99 -6.11 -3.37
C ILE A 111 3.58 -5.68 -4.73
N PRO A 112 4.80 -5.12 -4.74
CA PRO A 112 5.32 -4.42 -5.91
C PRO A 112 5.48 -5.31 -7.14
N GLU A 113 6.03 -6.52 -7.01
CA GLU A 113 6.22 -7.44 -8.14
C GLU A 113 4.89 -7.94 -8.72
N ILE A 114 3.88 -8.19 -7.87
CA ILE A 114 2.56 -8.65 -8.33
C ILE A 114 1.85 -7.52 -9.11
N LEU A 115 1.96 -6.29 -8.62
CA LEU A 115 1.46 -5.13 -9.36
C LEU A 115 2.23 -4.90 -10.66
N TYR A 116 3.55 -5.09 -10.61
CA TYR A 116 4.42 -4.94 -11.77
C TYR A 116 3.97 -5.83 -12.92
N ASP A 117 3.78 -7.11 -12.67
CA ASP A 117 3.37 -8.08 -13.66
C ASP A 117 1.97 -7.79 -14.25
N ASN A 118 1.15 -7.01 -13.55
CA ASN A 118 -0.23 -6.76 -13.92
C ASN A 118 -0.52 -5.33 -14.40
N MET A 119 0.18 -4.30 -13.93
CA MET A 119 -0.28 -2.90 -14.14
C MET A 119 0.77 -1.80 -14.18
N LEU A 120 1.96 -1.94 -13.59
CA LEU A 120 2.83 -0.82 -13.22
C LEU A 120 3.46 -0.01 -14.36
N PHE A 121 3.06 -0.25 -15.60
CA PHE A 121 3.72 0.34 -16.78
C PHE A 121 2.97 1.46 -17.49
N SER A 122 1.80 1.82 -17.00
CA SER A 122 1.14 3.04 -17.45
C SER A 122 1.94 4.26 -16.98
N SER A 123 2.11 5.24 -17.84
CA SER A 123 2.84 6.49 -17.57
C SER A 123 2.26 7.30 -16.40
N HIS A 124 1.04 7.00 -15.96
CA HIS A 124 0.34 7.71 -14.89
C HIS A 124 0.12 6.86 -13.64
N ILE A 125 0.92 5.80 -13.47
CA ILE A 125 0.93 4.98 -12.26
C ILE A 125 2.26 5.16 -11.52
N ALA A 126 2.20 5.51 -10.24
CA ALA A 126 3.36 5.56 -9.36
C ALA A 126 3.21 4.60 -8.18
N TYR A 127 4.32 4.07 -7.70
CA TYR A 127 4.38 3.20 -6.54
C TYR A 127 5.36 3.74 -5.50
N VAL A 128 4.90 3.86 -4.26
CA VAL A 128 5.71 4.31 -3.12
C VAL A 128 5.63 3.26 -2.01
N ASN A 129 6.77 2.74 -1.59
CA ASN A 129 6.88 1.93 -0.37
C ASN A 129 7.50 2.77 0.75
N LEU A 130 6.85 2.78 1.91
CA LEU A 130 7.40 3.41 3.11
C LEU A 130 8.10 2.35 3.98
N PHE A 131 9.40 2.51 4.14
CA PHE A 131 10.29 1.57 4.82
C PHE A 131 10.75 2.13 6.17
N ILE A 132 10.87 1.23 7.17
CA ILE A 132 11.40 1.52 8.51
C ILE A 132 12.65 0.65 8.73
N GLU A 133 13.80 1.28 9.01
CA GLU A 133 15.09 0.59 9.13
C GLU A 133 15.32 -0.15 10.46
N SER A 134 14.47 0.09 11.48
CA SER A 134 14.66 -0.46 12.83
C SER A 134 13.40 -1.16 13.34
N GLU A 135 13.57 -2.38 13.84
CA GLU A 135 12.51 -3.14 14.50
C GLU A 135 11.98 -2.43 15.75
N ASP A 136 12.87 -1.85 16.57
CA ASP A 136 12.48 -1.12 17.77
C ASP A 136 11.68 0.14 17.44
N LEU A 137 12.04 0.84 16.35
CA LEU A 137 11.27 1.98 15.89
C LEU A 137 9.87 1.54 15.38
N LEU A 138 9.79 0.44 14.65
CA LEU A 138 8.53 -0.13 14.23
C LEU A 138 7.65 -0.48 15.44
N TRP A 139 8.21 -1.16 16.44
CA TRP A 139 7.51 -1.46 17.69
C TRP A 139 7.01 -0.19 18.40
N THR A 140 7.85 0.83 18.52
CA THR A 140 7.47 2.10 19.13
C THR A 140 6.29 2.75 18.42
N ARG A 141 6.31 2.79 17.09
CA ARG A 141 5.21 3.35 16.29
C ARG A 141 3.92 2.54 16.42
N LEU A 142 4.00 1.22 16.43
CA LEU A 142 2.84 0.32 16.59
C LEU A 142 2.21 0.46 17.97
N ARG A 143 3.02 0.45 19.02
CA ARG A 143 2.58 0.63 20.40
C ARG A 143 1.90 1.99 20.62
N ASN A 144 2.46 3.06 20.05
CA ASN A 144 1.86 4.39 20.15
C ASN A 144 0.54 4.52 19.41
N ARG A 145 0.37 3.76 18.31
CA ARG A 145 -0.86 3.76 17.52
C ARG A 145 -2.00 3.01 18.20
N ASP A 146 -1.73 1.82 18.71
CA ASP A 146 -2.73 0.96 19.36
C ASP A 146 -2.05 -0.06 20.29
N PRO A 147 -1.88 0.29 21.59
CA PRO A 147 -1.19 -0.56 22.56
C PRO A 147 -1.86 -1.92 22.79
N GLN A 148 -3.18 -2.03 22.52
CA GLN A 148 -3.94 -3.25 22.76
C GLN A 148 -3.89 -4.21 21.57
N LYS A 149 -3.82 -3.67 20.37
CA LYS A 149 -3.85 -4.44 19.12
C LYS A 149 -2.53 -5.15 18.82
N TYR A 150 -1.42 -4.47 19.04
CA TYR A 150 -0.11 -4.98 18.64
C TYR A 150 0.63 -5.59 19.83
N LYS A 151 1.12 -6.81 19.64
CA LYS A 151 1.94 -7.53 20.62
C LYS A 151 3.38 -7.56 20.13
N LYS A 152 4.34 -7.45 21.07
CA LYS A 152 5.77 -7.40 20.74
C LYS A 152 6.24 -8.64 19.97
N GLU A 153 5.68 -9.80 20.26
CA GLU A 153 6.01 -11.09 19.62
C GLU A 153 5.70 -11.12 18.12
N GLY A 154 4.77 -10.28 17.66
CA GLY A 154 4.42 -10.16 16.23
C GLY A 154 5.32 -9.20 15.45
N VAL A 155 6.11 -8.38 16.13
CA VAL A 155 6.91 -7.32 15.48
C VAL A 155 8.01 -7.88 14.57
N PRO A 156 8.76 -8.94 14.94
CA PRO A 156 9.78 -9.51 14.07
C PRO A 156 9.23 -9.97 12.70
N PHE A 157 8.02 -10.52 12.67
CA PHE A 157 7.37 -10.93 11.40
C PHE A 157 7.04 -9.72 10.52
N LEU A 158 6.43 -8.69 11.11
CA LEU A 158 6.14 -7.43 10.40
C LEU A 158 7.41 -6.73 9.95
N TYR A 159 8.46 -6.76 10.77
CA TYR A 159 9.74 -6.16 10.40
C TYR A 159 10.41 -6.93 9.24
N ARG A 160 10.37 -8.25 9.26
CA ARG A 160 10.87 -9.06 8.14
C ARG A 160 10.09 -8.75 6.85
N MET A 161 8.77 -8.67 6.92
CA MET A 161 7.94 -8.26 5.79
C MET A 161 8.33 -6.86 5.29
N ASN A 162 8.59 -5.91 6.20
CA ASN A 162 9.04 -4.57 5.85
C ASN A 162 10.38 -4.58 5.09
N LEU A 163 11.33 -5.44 5.49
CA LEU A 163 12.60 -5.63 4.79
C LEU A 163 12.39 -6.25 3.40
N ASP A 164 11.52 -7.24 3.28
CA ASP A 164 11.24 -7.90 2.00
C ASP A 164 10.57 -6.92 1.02
N LEU A 165 9.57 -6.14 1.48
CA LEU A 165 8.94 -5.07 0.68
C LEU A 165 9.99 -4.04 0.21
N HIS A 166 10.87 -3.59 1.11
CA HIS A 166 11.93 -2.65 0.76
C HIS A 166 12.87 -3.22 -0.29
N LYS A 167 13.31 -4.47 -0.12
CA LYS A 167 14.21 -5.17 -1.05
C LYS A 167 13.59 -5.27 -2.45
N GLN A 168 12.35 -5.75 -2.55
CA GLN A 168 11.68 -5.92 -3.83
C GLN A 168 11.39 -4.57 -4.51
N THR A 169 10.90 -3.59 -3.73
CA THR A 169 10.69 -2.24 -4.27
C THR A 169 11.99 -1.60 -4.75
N SER A 170 13.08 -1.76 -4.01
CA SER A 170 14.38 -1.21 -4.38
C SER A 170 14.97 -1.86 -5.64
N LEU A 171 14.69 -3.14 -5.88
CA LEU A 171 15.05 -3.82 -7.12
C LEU A 171 14.27 -3.24 -8.32
N LEU A 172 12.97 -3.08 -8.18
CA LEU A 172 12.11 -2.48 -9.22
C LEU A 172 12.47 -1.01 -9.50
N ALA A 173 12.76 -0.22 -8.47
CA ALA A 173 13.12 1.19 -8.62
C ALA A 173 14.39 1.43 -9.47
N LYS A 174 15.27 0.43 -9.59
CA LYS A 174 16.45 0.52 -10.48
C LYS A 174 16.08 0.53 -11.96
N ALA A 175 14.98 -0.12 -12.32
CA ALA A 175 14.51 -0.24 -13.70
C ALA A 175 13.34 0.68 -14.04
N HIS A 176 12.63 1.19 -13.02
CA HIS A 176 11.36 1.90 -13.18
C HIS A 176 11.38 3.22 -12.41
N PRO A 177 11.42 4.37 -13.11
CA PRO A 177 11.47 5.70 -12.49
C PRO A 177 10.20 6.04 -11.69
N ASN A 178 9.09 5.35 -11.93
CA ASN A 178 7.82 5.52 -11.23
C ASN A 178 7.69 4.67 -9.95
N VAL A 179 8.78 4.09 -9.46
CA VAL A 179 8.84 3.29 -8.23
C VAL A 179 9.80 3.93 -7.23
N LEU A 180 9.34 4.12 -5.99
CA LEU A 180 10.13 4.67 -4.89
C LEU A 180 10.05 3.76 -3.66
N SER A 181 11.20 3.44 -3.05
CA SER A 181 11.26 2.92 -1.67
C SER A 181 11.88 3.98 -0.78
N LEU A 182 11.07 4.58 0.08
CA LEU A 182 11.47 5.69 0.95
C LEU A 182 11.70 5.20 2.38
N ASN A 183 12.94 5.34 2.87
CA ASN A 183 13.23 5.16 4.29
C ASN A 183 12.77 6.40 5.08
N ASN A 184 11.70 6.24 5.86
CA ASN A 184 11.15 7.32 6.67
C ASN A 184 11.48 7.19 8.17
N SER A 185 12.49 6.40 8.52
CA SER A 185 12.85 6.15 9.93
C SER A 185 13.23 7.40 10.68
N ARG A 186 13.96 8.30 10.03
CA ARG A 186 14.48 9.54 10.59
C ARG A 186 13.74 10.78 10.14
N LEU A 187 12.70 10.60 9.33
CA LEU A 187 11.89 11.69 8.80
C LEU A 187 10.66 11.92 9.68
N SER A 188 10.32 13.16 9.89
CA SER A 188 9.00 13.56 10.37
C SER A 188 7.93 13.22 9.33
N SER A 189 6.67 13.33 9.71
CA SER A 189 5.55 13.14 8.78
C SER A 189 5.59 14.16 7.63
N GLU A 190 5.96 15.41 7.91
CA GLU A 190 6.08 16.47 6.90
C GLU A 190 7.24 16.21 5.94
N GLU A 191 8.42 15.83 6.45
CA GLU A 191 9.57 15.48 5.62
C GLU A 191 9.30 14.25 4.76
N THR A 192 8.65 13.22 5.31
CA THR A 192 8.22 12.04 4.55
C THR A 192 7.30 12.45 3.39
N LEU A 193 6.32 13.29 3.68
CA LEU A 193 5.38 13.78 2.69
C LEU A 193 6.08 14.64 1.62
N PHE A 194 7.01 15.51 2.04
CA PHE A 194 7.79 16.34 1.12
C PHE A 194 8.58 15.47 0.11
N GLU A 195 9.26 14.42 0.57
CA GLU A 195 10.00 13.50 -0.29
C GLU A 195 9.08 12.75 -1.25
N VAL A 196 7.87 12.33 -0.82
CA VAL A 196 6.89 11.71 -1.70
C VAL A 196 6.39 12.70 -2.75
N VAL A 197 6.05 13.94 -2.36
CA VAL A 197 5.63 14.98 -3.32
C VAL A 197 6.74 15.31 -4.30
N LYS A 198 7.98 15.41 -3.85
CA LYS A 198 9.16 15.63 -4.69
C LYS A 198 9.30 14.51 -5.73
N PHE A 199 9.16 13.26 -5.31
CA PHE A 199 9.17 12.11 -6.22
C PHE A 199 8.04 12.20 -7.26
N LEU A 200 6.80 12.45 -6.83
CA LEU A 200 5.66 12.55 -7.75
C LEU A 200 5.84 13.69 -8.78
N ARG A 201 6.51 14.78 -8.40
CA ARG A 201 6.84 15.87 -9.34
C ARG A 201 7.87 15.51 -10.41
N THR A 202 8.66 14.48 -10.19
CA THR A 202 9.57 14.00 -11.25
C THR A 202 8.84 13.19 -12.30
N LEU A 203 7.60 12.77 -12.01
CA LEU A 203 6.80 11.91 -12.88
C LEU A 203 5.69 12.68 -13.61
N PHE A 204 5.15 13.70 -12.97
CA PHE A 204 3.98 14.47 -13.39
C PHE A 204 4.30 15.97 -13.42
#